data_f93d91183f9c61f3077272575b8cce36
#
_entry.id   f93d91183f9c61f3077272575b8cce36
#
_cell.length_a   1.000
_cell.length_b   1.000
_cell.length_c   1.000
_cell.angle_alpha   90.00
_cell.angle_beta   90.00
_cell.angle_gamma   90.00
#
_symmetry.space_group_name_H-M   'P 1'
#
loop_
_entity.id
_entity.type
_entity.pdbx_description
1 polymer ?
#
loop_
_entity_poly.entity_id
_entity_poly.type
_entity_poly.pdbx_seq_one_letter_code
_entity_poly.pdbx_strand_id
1 'polypeptide(L)'
;MATPADSQRAIPPVLKIVGLVVFASTLFTRAVDPVIPQIAVDMAIDAKTAALLSTAYTFPYALVQPLLGALSDTLGKTRVMNVALLIVAVTALISSMVTDFSVLVGMRITAGLVAGGVFPAAMALVGDLVPVGQRQVAIGRLLAIGLTGNLLGASIAGVIGDLFGWRGIFLVLGLFGLVVAVAAFFAFRNVSVPKPSAFRLATIVEGFRSVFADPRAKVCFSAVFVEAVFIQGLFPYVAILLIAAGETRASIAGIVIAAFGLGGVVYSLSVPVLVAKIEQRLLMILGGSMAAVALALIAFNFPWHIQTIVFALFGFGFYLLHGSIQVHVTELSPTARGVAASLHSCFFYLGQASGPVVYGYGFAHAGETPTLLVGAALVLMVGFACARLLRHRHTTGII
;
A
#
# COMPACT_ATOMS: atom_id res chain seq x y z
N MET A 1 40.79 -19.43 -4.12
CA MET A 1 39.76 -20.13 -3.30
C MET A 1 39.40 -19.19 -2.17
N ALA A 2 38.25 -18.52 -2.21
CA ALA A 2 37.74 -17.69 -1.13
C ALA A 2 37.32 -18.58 0.03
N THR A 3 37.72 -18.24 1.24
CA THR A 3 37.42 -19.01 2.45
C THR A 3 35.89 -18.91 2.78
N PRO A 4 35.30 -19.96 3.38
CA PRO A 4 33.87 -19.97 3.73
C PRO A 4 33.43 -18.84 4.71
N ALA A 5 34.37 -18.12 5.32
CA ALA A 5 34.13 -17.01 6.23
C ALA A 5 33.70 -15.70 5.52
N ASP A 6 33.92 -15.55 4.21
CA ASP A 6 33.51 -14.36 3.44
C ASP A 6 32.03 -14.35 3.04
N SER A 7 31.30 -15.44 3.26
CA SER A 7 29.88 -15.55 2.90
C SER A 7 28.89 -14.96 3.93
N GLN A 8 29.37 -14.53 5.10
CA GLN A 8 28.57 -13.85 6.13
C GLN A 8 28.87 -12.35 6.20
N ARG A 9 28.99 -11.66 5.07
CA ARG A 9 28.98 -10.20 5.14
C ARG A 9 27.65 -9.74 5.74
N ALA A 10 27.71 -9.20 6.93
CA ALA A 10 26.57 -8.62 7.62
C ALA A 10 25.81 -7.67 6.69
N ILE A 11 24.47 -7.72 6.72
CA ILE A 11 23.61 -6.79 5.97
C ILE A 11 24.13 -5.36 6.19
N PRO A 12 24.45 -4.60 5.12
CA PRO A 12 25.07 -3.29 5.24
C PRO A 12 24.27 -2.38 6.19
N PRO A 13 24.94 -1.68 7.14
CA PRO A 13 24.27 -0.82 8.13
C PRO A 13 23.34 0.22 7.50
N VAL A 14 23.66 0.68 6.29
CA VAL A 14 22.84 1.64 5.54
C VAL A 14 21.43 1.13 5.28
N LEU A 15 21.19 -0.19 5.23
CA LEU A 15 19.85 -0.74 5.04
C LEU A 15 18.92 -0.49 6.23
N LYS A 16 19.45 -0.21 7.42
CA LYS A 16 18.65 0.25 8.56
C LYS A 16 18.04 1.63 8.28
N ILE A 17 18.84 2.52 7.71
CA ILE A 17 18.38 3.86 7.30
C ILE A 17 17.40 3.77 6.12
N VAL A 18 17.66 2.92 5.15
CA VAL A 18 16.70 2.64 4.05
C VAL A 18 15.36 2.17 4.61
N GLY A 19 15.39 1.23 5.56
CA GLY A 19 14.19 0.77 6.24
C GLY A 19 13.46 1.89 7.00
N LEU A 20 14.20 2.74 7.69
CA LEU A 20 13.62 3.88 8.42
C LEU A 20 12.98 4.90 7.47
N VAL A 21 13.59 5.19 6.31
CA VAL A 21 13.01 6.07 5.28
C VAL A 21 11.72 5.46 4.70
N VAL A 22 11.72 4.16 4.41
CA VAL A 22 10.51 3.45 3.93
C VAL A 22 9.43 3.48 4.99
N PHE A 23 9.75 3.18 6.26
CA PHE A 23 8.81 3.24 7.38
C PHE A 23 8.20 4.64 7.51
N ALA A 24 9.04 5.69 7.57
CA ALA A 24 8.59 7.07 7.69
C ALA A 24 7.68 7.48 6.52
N SER A 25 8.05 7.12 5.28
CA SER A 25 7.24 7.43 4.10
C SER A 25 5.88 6.72 4.11
N THR A 26 5.84 5.45 4.53
CA THR A 26 4.60 4.66 4.52
C THR A 26 3.62 5.02 5.62
N LEU A 27 4.05 5.65 6.73
CA LEU A 27 3.17 6.20 7.75
C LEU A 27 2.14 7.18 7.17
N PHE A 28 2.53 8.01 6.19
CA PHE A 28 1.66 9.03 5.60
C PHE A 28 0.53 8.47 4.73
N THR A 29 0.62 7.22 4.30
CA THR A 29 -0.35 6.62 3.36
C THR A 29 -1.75 6.55 3.97
N ARG A 30 -1.86 6.19 5.25
CA ARG A 30 -3.13 5.99 5.97
C ARG A 30 -3.37 7.01 7.10
N ALA A 31 -2.47 7.98 7.27
CA ALA A 31 -2.53 8.90 8.39
C ALA A 31 -3.80 9.78 8.42
N VAL A 32 -4.45 10.00 7.28
CA VAL A 32 -5.65 10.85 7.19
C VAL A 32 -6.93 10.06 7.48
N ASP A 33 -6.95 8.75 7.18
CA ASP A 33 -8.18 7.96 7.18
C ASP A 33 -8.96 8.01 8.52
N PRO A 34 -8.35 7.88 9.71
CA PRO A 34 -9.09 7.90 10.99
C PRO A 34 -9.62 9.28 11.38
N VAL A 35 -9.12 10.36 10.76
CA VAL A 35 -9.46 11.75 11.14
C VAL A 35 -10.25 12.51 10.08
N ILE A 36 -10.70 11.83 9.04
CA ILE A 36 -11.58 12.41 8.00
C ILE A 36 -12.77 13.15 8.60
N PRO A 37 -13.51 12.62 9.61
CA PRO A 37 -14.59 13.35 10.24
C PRO A 37 -14.15 14.66 10.91
N GLN A 38 -12.98 14.69 11.55
CA GLN A 38 -12.42 15.89 12.19
C GLN A 38 -12.11 16.96 11.14
N ILE A 39 -11.50 16.56 10.01
CA ILE A 39 -11.20 17.48 8.90
C ILE A 39 -12.49 18.03 8.29
N ALA A 40 -13.50 17.19 8.10
CA ALA A 40 -14.79 17.59 7.55
C ALA A 40 -15.46 18.67 8.40
N VAL A 41 -15.51 18.46 9.72
CA VAL A 41 -16.09 19.42 10.68
C VAL A 41 -15.28 20.72 10.70
N ASP A 42 -13.95 20.64 10.82
CA ASP A 42 -13.10 21.83 10.99
C ASP A 42 -13.04 22.70 9.72
N MET A 43 -13.11 22.08 8.54
CA MET A 43 -13.11 22.79 7.25
C MET A 43 -14.52 23.07 6.70
N ALA A 44 -15.57 22.77 7.47
CA ALA A 44 -16.97 22.98 7.10
C ALA A 44 -17.35 22.37 5.73
N ILE A 45 -16.85 21.13 5.46
CA ILE A 45 -17.14 20.38 4.24
C ILE A 45 -17.80 19.03 4.60
N ASP A 46 -18.41 18.37 3.62
CA ASP A 46 -18.95 17.05 3.84
C ASP A 46 -17.84 15.98 3.94
N ALA A 47 -18.14 14.90 4.66
CA ALA A 47 -17.19 13.82 4.92
C ALA A 47 -16.75 13.09 3.64
N LYS A 48 -17.59 13.05 2.59
CA LYS A 48 -17.26 12.48 1.29
C LYS A 48 -16.19 13.32 0.59
N THR A 49 -16.31 14.64 0.63
CA THR A 49 -15.31 15.56 0.10
C THR A 49 -13.99 15.42 0.88
N ALA A 50 -14.05 15.34 2.22
CA ALA A 50 -12.85 15.10 3.03
C ALA A 50 -12.17 13.76 2.73
N ALA A 51 -12.92 12.70 2.44
CA ALA A 51 -12.38 11.39 2.06
C ALA A 51 -11.54 11.42 0.76
N LEU A 52 -11.76 12.41 -0.12
CA LEU A 52 -10.94 12.61 -1.33
C LEU A 52 -9.47 12.97 -1.02
N LEU A 53 -9.13 13.34 0.21
CA LEU A 53 -7.73 13.51 0.63
C LEU A 53 -6.91 12.22 0.51
N SER A 54 -7.54 11.06 0.71
CA SER A 54 -6.90 9.75 0.49
C SER A 54 -6.70 9.49 -1.01
N THR A 55 -7.66 9.83 -1.85
CA THR A 55 -7.54 9.81 -3.32
C THR A 55 -6.44 10.77 -3.80
N ALA A 56 -6.41 12.01 -3.28
CA ALA A 56 -5.44 13.04 -3.64
C ALA A 56 -3.99 12.60 -3.37
N TYR A 57 -3.77 11.74 -2.39
CA TYR A 57 -2.45 11.15 -2.14
C TYR A 57 -2.19 9.90 -3.00
N THR A 58 -3.15 8.96 -3.04
CA THR A 58 -2.91 7.64 -3.63
C THR A 58 -2.98 7.63 -5.15
N PHE A 59 -3.73 8.53 -5.78
CA PHE A 59 -3.81 8.62 -7.23
C PHE A 59 -2.47 9.02 -7.90
N PRO A 60 -1.84 10.16 -7.53
CA PRO A 60 -0.52 10.50 -8.07
C PRO A 60 0.56 9.49 -7.65
N TYR A 61 0.46 8.94 -6.43
CA TYR A 61 1.32 7.85 -5.98
C TYR A 61 1.28 6.65 -6.94
N ALA A 62 0.09 6.24 -7.38
CA ALA A 62 -0.10 5.13 -8.32
C ALA A 62 0.52 5.42 -9.70
N LEU A 63 0.28 6.62 -10.24
CA LEU A 63 0.71 6.98 -11.59
C LEU A 63 2.23 7.01 -11.75
N VAL A 64 2.95 7.35 -10.70
CA VAL A 64 4.43 7.44 -10.76
C VAL A 64 5.14 6.11 -10.53
N GLN A 65 4.46 5.09 -9.99
CA GLN A 65 5.06 3.78 -9.66
C GLN A 65 5.84 3.15 -10.84
N PRO A 66 5.29 3.07 -12.06
CA PRO A 66 6.00 2.46 -13.18
C PRO A 66 7.21 3.29 -13.65
N LEU A 67 7.21 4.60 -13.39
CA LEU A 67 8.23 5.53 -13.87
C LEU A 67 9.35 5.74 -12.86
N LEU A 68 9.02 5.86 -11.58
CA LEU A 68 9.99 6.23 -10.55
C LEU A 68 11.01 5.13 -10.25
N GLY A 69 10.68 3.87 -10.49
CA GLY A 69 11.65 2.78 -10.44
C GLY A 69 12.82 3.04 -11.40
N ALA A 70 12.49 3.27 -12.67
CA ALA A 70 13.48 3.57 -13.70
C ALA A 70 14.15 4.95 -13.53
N LEU A 71 13.41 5.95 -13.05
CA LEU A 71 13.93 7.29 -12.78
C LEU A 71 14.92 7.28 -11.61
N SER A 72 14.71 6.44 -10.61
CA SER A 72 15.64 6.29 -9.48
C SER A 72 17.01 5.79 -9.90
N ASP A 73 17.08 4.99 -10.97
CA ASP A 73 18.35 4.51 -11.55
C ASP A 73 19.14 5.65 -12.23
N THR A 74 18.46 6.69 -12.71
CA THR A 74 19.11 7.83 -13.39
C THR A 74 19.45 8.99 -12.44
N LEU A 75 18.58 9.26 -11.46
CA LEU A 75 18.76 10.37 -10.50
C LEU A 75 19.59 9.98 -9.27
N GLY A 76 19.80 8.67 -9.07
CA GLY A 76 20.44 8.11 -7.88
C GLY A 76 19.41 7.73 -6.81
N LYS A 77 19.39 6.44 -6.46
CA LYS A 77 18.37 5.82 -5.58
C LYS A 77 18.30 6.48 -4.21
N THR A 78 19.43 6.71 -3.57
CA THR A 78 19.52 7.37 -2.25
C THR A 78 19.05 8.82 -2.30
N ARG A 79 19.35 9.54 -3.40
CA ARG A 79 18.92 10.91 -3.60
C ARG A 79 17.40 10.99 -3.78
N VAL A 80 16.82 10.11 -4.60
CA VAL A 80 15.35 10.04 -4.81
C VAL A 80 14.63 9.76 -3.50
N MET A 81 15.07 8.77 -2.73
CA MET A 81 14.48 8.44 -1.42
C MET A 81 14.53 9.62 -0.45
N ASN A 82 15.68 10.29 -0.35
CA ASN A 82 15.88 11.37 0.61
C ASN A 82 15.08 12.63 0.23
N VAL A 83 15.14 13.04 -1.04
CA VAL A 83 14.38 14.20 -1.55
C VAL A 83 12.88 13.95 -1.45
N ALA A 84 12.42 12.74 -1.79
CA ALA A 84 11.01 12.39 -1.67
C ALA A 84 10.53 12.48 -0.21
N LEU A 85 11.26 11.90 0.74
CA LEU A 85 10.88 11.98 2.16
C LEU A 85 10.92 13.42 2.69
N LEU A 86 11.90 14.21 2.27
CA LEU A 86 11.98 15.62 2.64
C LEU A 86 10.75 16.40 2.15
N ILE A 87 10.35 16.21 0.88
CA ILE A 87 9.16 16.88 0.33
C ILE A 87 7.89 16.41 1.05
N VAL A 88 7.75 15.11 1.33
CA VAL A 88 6.61 14.57 2.12
C VAL A 88 6.56 15.21 3.51
N ALA A 89 7.70 15.33 4.19
CA ALA A 89 7.77 15.95 5.50
C ALA A 89 7.40 17.46 5.46
N VAL A 90 7.94 18.19 4.49
CA VAL A 90 7.65 19.62 4.32
C VAL A 90 6.18 19.85 3.98
N THR A 91 5.61 19.08 3.06
CA THR A 91 4.18 19.19 2.72
C THR A 91 3.28 18.85 3.92
N ALA A 92 3.69 17.91 4.77
CA ALA A 92 2.99 17.62 6.01
C ALA A 92 3.06 18.79 6.99
N LEU A 93 4.25 19.38 7.21
CA LEU A 93 4.39 20.56 8.07
C LEU A 93 3.56 21.75 7.58
N ILE A 94 3.53 22.00 6.27
CA ILE A 94 2.63 23.01 5.69
C ILE A 94 1.16 22.63 5.96
N SER A 95 0.78 21.37 5.75
CA SER A 95 -0.59 20.88 5.96
C SER A 95 -1.07 21.09 7.40
N SER A 96 -0.18 21.08 8.41
CA SER A 96 -0.55 21.33 9.80
C SER A 96 -1.02 22.78 10.07
N MET A 97 -0.73 23.70 9.15
CA MET A 97 -1.04 25.14 9.28
C MET A 97 -2.14 25.59 8.30
N VAL A 98 -2.60 24.70 7.42
CA VAL A 98 -3.54 25.04 6.34
C VAL A 98 -4.95 25.22 6.88
N THR A 99 -5.63 26.26 6.37
CA THR A 99 -7.05 26.57 6.64
C THR A 99 -7.94 26.40 5.41
N ASP A 100 -7.36 26.25 4.22
CA ASP A 100 -8.07 26.05 2.95
C ASP A 100 -7.95 24.59 2.50
N PHE A 101 -9.10 23.97 2.16
CA PHE A 101 -9.16 22.57 1.75
C PHE A 101 -8.42 22.31 0.42
N SER A 102 -8.47 23.27 -0.52
CA SER A 102 -7.80 23.11 -1.83
C SER A 102 -6.29 23.08 -1.68
N VAL A 103 -5.75 23.87 -0.76
CA VAL A 103 -4.32 23.85 -0.42
C VAL A 103 -3.93 22.51 0.22
N LEU A 104 -4.76 21.99 1.14
CA LEU A 104 -4.55 20.68 1.76
C LEU A 104 -4.54 19.56 0.71
N VAL A 105 -5.47 19.59 -0.25
CA VAL A 105 -5.49 18.66 -1.41
C VAL A 105 -4.20 18.79 -2.22
N GLY A 106 -3.75 20.03 -2.52
CA GLY A 106 -2.48 20.27 -3.24
C GLY A 106 -1.27 19.67 -2.53
N MET A 107 -1.19 19.81 -1.20
CA MET A 107 -0.13 19.21 -0.38
C MET A 107 -0.19 17.67 -0.42
N ARG A 108 -1.38 17.07 -0.38
CA ARG A 108 -1.58 15.63 -0.50
C ARG A 108 -1.16 15.11 -1.88
N ILE A 109 -1.52 15.81 -2.98
CA ILE A 109 -1.10 15.47 -4.35
C ILE A 109 0.43 15.49 -4.44
N THR A 110 1.06 16.56 -3.96
CA THR A 110 2.51 16.72 -4.00
C THR A 110 3.21 15.61 -3.20
N ALA A 111 2.73 15.34 -1.98
CA ALA A 111 3.27 14.27 -1.15
C ALA A 111 3.13 12.89 -1.82
N GLY A 112 1.96 12.58 -2.38
CA GLY A 112 1.71 11.30 -3.06
C GLY A 112 2.61 11.10 -4.29
N LEU A 113 2.78 12.16 -5.09
CA LEU A 113 3.62 12.14 -6.29
C LEU A 113 5.06 11.72 -5.98
N VAL A 114 5.65 12.26 -4.93
CA VAL A 114 7.05 11.96 -4.59
C VAL A 114 7.18 10.67 -3.77
N ALA A 115 6.24 10.39 -2.86
CA ALA A 115 6.27 9.21 -2.01
C ALA A 115 6.24 7.90 -2.80
N GLY A 116 5.56 7.89 -3.96
CA GLY A 116 5.48 6.73 -4.85
C GLY A 116 6.84 6.20 -5.33
N GLY A 117 7.90 7.03 -5.28
CA GLY A 117 9.27 6.63 -5.66
C GLY A 117 10.10 6.01 -4.55
N VAL A 118 9.72 6.16 -3.28
CA VAL A 118 10.55 5.73 -2.15
C VAL A 118 10.74 4.22 -2.12
N PHE A 119 9.65 3.46 -2.20
CA PHE A 119 9.71 2.00 -2.10
C PHE A 119 10.42 1.34 -3.29
N PRO A 120 10.13 1.69 -4.57
CA PRO A 120 10.88 1.17 -5.71
C PRO A 120 12.37 1.50 -5.65
N ALA A 121 12.74 2.73 -5.26
CA ALA A 121 14.14 3.11 -5.11
C ALA A 121 14.86 2.31 -4.00
N ALA A 122 14.16 2.06 -2.87
CA ALA A 122 14.68 1.22 -1.79
C ALA A 122 14.90 -0.22 -2.24
N MET A 123 13.96 -0.80 -2.97
CA MET A 123 14.07 -2.16 -3.54
C MET A 123 15.25 -2.27 -4.51
N ALA A 124 15.41 -1.29 -5.39
CA ALA A 124 16.53 -1.23 -6.33
C ALA A 124 17.87 -1.09 -5.61
N LEU A 125 17.93 -0.29 -4.52
CA LEU A 125 19.12 -0.13 -3.70
C LEU A 125 19.53 -1.42 -2.96
N VAL A 126 18.55 -2.18 -2.45
CA VAL A 126 18.78 -3.52 -1.89
C VAL A 126 19.38 -4.44 -2.95
N GLY A 127 18.88 -4.39 -4.19
CA GLY A 127 19.45 -5.14 -5.31
C GLY A 127 20.91 -4.83 -5.60
N ASP A 128 21.33 -3.57 -5.41
CA ASP A 128 22.70 -3.14 -5.64
C ASP A 128 23.67 -3.51 -4.50
N LEU A 129 23.20 -3.38 -3.26
CA LEU A 129 24.06 -3.46 -2.07
C LEU A 129 24.11 -4.85 -1.44
N VAL A 130 23.11 -5.70 -1.71
CA VAL A 130 22.97 -7.01 -1.04
C VAL A 130 23.38 -8.15 -1.98
N PRO A 131 24.29 -9.05 -1.55
CA PRO A 131 24.63 -10.26 -2.29
C PRO A 131 23.40 -11.08 -2.65
N VAL A 132 23.39 -11.74 -3.82
CA VAL A 132 22.24 -12.48 -4.36
C VAL A 132 21.62 -13.45 -3.34
N GLY A 133 22.46 -14.21 -2.61
CA GLY A 133 21.98 -15.18 -1.62
C GLY A 133 21.25 -14.59 -0.41
N GLN A 134 21.39 -13.28 -0.14
CA GLN A 134 20.75 -12.59 0.99
C GLN A 134 19.64 -11.60 0.55
N ARG A 135 19.50 -11.36 -0.76
CA ARG A 135 18.53 -10.38 -1.29
C ARG A 135 17.09 -10.68 -0.88
N GLN A 136 16.70 -11.95 -0.91
CA GLN A 136 15.33 -12.35 -0.55
C GLN A 136 15.00 -11.99 0.90
N VAL A 137 15.95 -12.19 1.81
CA VAL A 137 15.78 -11.82 3.24
C VAL A 137 15.71 -10.31 3.40
N ALA A 138 16.59 -9.55 2.72
CA ALA A 138 16.59 -8.09 2.79
C ALA A 138 15.30 -7.49 2.21
N ILE A 139 14.83 -8.00 1.08
CA ILE A 139 13.56 -7.61 0.46
C ILE A 139 12.38 -7.92 1.38
N GLY A 140 12.34 -9.13 1.98
CA GLY A 140 11.29 -9.51 2.92
C GLY A 140 11.23 -8.59 4.14
N ARG A 141 12.40 -8.20 4.68
CA ARG A 141 12.47 -7.21 5.78
C ARG A 141 11.96 -5.83 5.36
N LEU A 142 12.33 -5.38 4.15
CA LEU A 142 11.87 -4.08 3.64
C LEU A 142 10.35 -4.06 3.44
N LEU A 143 9.78 -5.13 2.90
CA LEU A 143 8.33 -5.30 2.77
C LEU A 143 7.63 -5.27 4.13
N ALA A 144 8.16 -6.01 5.12
CA ALA A 144 7.62 -6.02 6.48
C ALA A 144 7.66 -4.61 7.11
N ILE A 145 8.75 -3.87 6.93
CA ILE A 145 8.89 -2.48 7.41
C ILE A 145 7.85 -1.57 6.75
N GLY A 146 7.68 -1.66 5.44
CA GLY A 146 6.68 -0.86 4.71
C GLY A 146 5.25 -1.17 5.14
N LEU A 147 4.91 -2.45 5.31
CA LEU A 147 3.61 -2.88 5.85
C LEU A 147 3.39 -2.35 7.27
N THR A 148 4.38 -2.49 8.14
CA THR A 148 4.30 -1.99 9.53
C THR A 148 4.07 -0.48 9.57
N GLY A 149 4.79 0.29 8.74
CA GLY A 149 4.59 1.74 8.64
C GLY A 149 3.18 2.09 8.16
N ASN A 150 2.68 1.40 7.15
CA ASN A 150 1.32 1.62 6.64
C ASN A 150 0.25 1.34 7.72
N LEU A 151 0.40 0.26 8.50
CA LEU A 151 -0.52 -0.12 9.57
C LEU A 151 -0.46 0.84 10.75
N LEU A 152 0.76 1.13 11.23
CA LEU A 152 0.96 2.03 12.36
C LEU A 152 0.59 3.47 12.00
N GLY A 153 0.64 3.84 10.71
CA GLY A 153 0.24 5.16 10.25
C GLY A 153 -1.17 5.54 10.67
N ALA A 154 -2.16 4.67 10.47
CA ALA A 154 -3.53 4.90 10.88
C ALA A 154 -3.69 4.90 12.42
N SER A 155 -3.05 3.92 13.13
CA SER A 155 -3.17 3.84 14.59
C SER A 155 -2.56 5.03 15.30
N ILE A 156 -1.34 5.41 14.92
CA ILE A 156 -0.63 6.58 15.46
C ILE A 156 -1.41 7.85 15.14
N ALA A 157 -1.89 7.98 13.91
CA ALA A 157 -2.69 9.13 13.50
C ALA A 157 -4.01 9.23 14.29
N GLY A 158 -4.69 8.11 14.54
CA GLY A 158 -5.88 8.11 15.37
C GLY A 158 -5.64 8.62 16.79
N VAL A 159 -4.58 8.13 17.44
CA VAL A 159 -4.20 8.58 18.79
C VAL A 159 -3.81 10.05 18.81
N ILE A 160 -2.98 10.50 17.87
CA ILE A 160 -2.59 11.91 17.76
C ILE A 160 -3.83 12.77 17.44
N GLY A 161 -4.74 12.26 16.61
CA GLY A 161 -5.99 12.94 16.26
C GLY A 161 -6.90 13.19 17.46
N ASP A 162 -7.00 12.22 18.38
CA ASP A 162 -7.77 12.41 19.61
C ASP A 162 -7.11 13.39 20.60
N LEU A 163 -5.77 13.45 20.64
CA LEU A 163 -5.03 14.28 21.60
C LEU A 163 -4.79 15.73 21.09
N PHE A 164 -4.48 15.87 19.81
CA PHE A 164 -4.00 17.12 19.21
C PHE A 164 -4.77 17.54 17.93
N GLY A 165 -5.84 16.82 17.61
CA GLY A 165 -6.58 17.03 16.38
C GLY A 165 -5.82 16.62 15.11
N TRP A 166 -6.48 16.70 13.96
CA TRP A 166 -5.91 16.28 12.68
C TRP A 166 -4.66 17.08 12.26
N ARG A 167 -4.56 18.36 12.64
CA ARG A 167 -3.36 19.18 12.40
C ARG A 167 -2.15 18.67 13.15
N GLY A 168 -2.35 18.15 14.37
CA GLY A 168 -1.31 17.51 15.18
C GLY A 168 -0.68 16.31 14.48
N ILE A 169 -1.45 15.55 13.70
CA ILE A 169 -0.93 14.41 12.93
C ILE A 169 0.10 14.88 11.92
N PHE A 170 -0.26 15.88 11.11
CA PHE A 170 0.64 16.42 10.10
C PHE A 170 1.90 17.04 10.70
N LEU A 171 1.76 17.73 11.86
CA LEU A 171 2.90 18.29 12.58
C LEU A 171 3.84 17.21 13.08
N VAL A 172 3.32 16.22 13.83
CA VAL A 172 4.15 15.16 14.45
C VAL A 172 4.80 14.27 13.40
N LEU A 173 4.03 13.79 12.41
CA LEU A 173 4.58 12.96 11.33
C LEU A 173 5.52 13.78 10.43
N GLY A 174 5.22 15.06 10.17
CA GLY A 174 6.08 15.95 9.42
C GLY A 174 7.42 16.17 10.10
N LEU A 175 7.45 16.45 11.40
CA LEU A 175 8.68 16.57 12.19
C LEU A 175 9.46 15.24 12.21
N PHE A 176 8.79 14.12 12.42
CA PHE A 176 9.42 12.81 12.37
C PHE A 176 10.04 12.53 11.00
N GLY A 177 9.29 12.76 9.91
CA GLY A 177 9.78 12.62 8.55
C GLY A 177 10.99 13.51 8.24
N LEU A 178 10.98 14.75 8.73
CA LEU A 178 12.08 15.69 8.58
C LEU A 178 13.34 15.20 9.30
N VAL A 179 13.22 14.75 10.55
CA VAL A 179 14.34 14.16 11.32
C VAL A 179 14.93 12.95 10.58
N VAL A 180 14.08 12.06 10.08
CA VAL A 180 14.52 10.88 9.31
C VAL A 180 15.19 11.31 8.00
N ALA A 181 14.66 12.31 7.28
CA ALA A 181 15.24 12.81 6.04
C ALA A 181 16.65 13.43 6.28
N VAL A 182 16.82 14.19 7.37
CA VAL A 182 18.12 14.74 7.76
C VAL A 182 19.09 13.61 8.13
N ALA A 183 18.67 12.65 8.93
CA ALA A 183 19.51 11.48 9.27
C ALA A 183 19.90 10.67 8.03
N ALA A 184 18.96 10.45 7.11
CA ALA A 184 19.20 9.78 5.84
C ALA A 184 20.19 10.55 4.94
N PHE A 185 20.07 11.89 4.89
CA PHE A 185 21.01 12.73 4.14
C PHE A 185 22.45 12.50 4.57
N PHE A 186 22.72 12.52 5.88
CA PHE A 186 24.08 12.28 6.38
C PHE A 186 24.53 10.84 6.18
N ALA A 187 23.65 9.85 6.39
CA ALA A 187 23.99 8.45 6.23
C ALA A 187 24.27 8.07 4.77
N PHE A 188 23.55 8.67 3.82
CA PHE A 188 23.71 8.37 2.39
C PHE A 188 24.93 9.06 1.75
N ARG A 189 25.52 10.08 2.36
CA ARG A 189 26.70 10.79 1.81
C ARG A 189 27.89 9.87 1.53
N ASN A 190 28.06 8.83 2.33
CA ASN A 190 29.18 7.91 2.26
C ASN A 190 28.86 6.57 1.58
N VAL A 191 27.65 6.46 0.99
CA VAL A 191 27.21 5.22 0.31
C VAL A 191 27.72 5.25 -1.14
N SER A 192 28.62 4.35 -1.45
CA SER A 192 29.04 4.13 -2.84
C SER A 192 27.94 3.34 -3.56
N VAL A 193 27.21 4.01 -4.44
CA VAL A 193 26.16 3.41 -5.28
C VAL A 193 26.70 3.34 -6.72
N PRO A 194 26.36 2.30 -7.49
CA PRO A 194 26.69 2.24 -8.91
C PRO A 194 26.28 3.52 -9.64
N LYS A 195 27.09 3.92 -10.63
CA LYS A 195 26.81 5.12 -11.42
C LYS A 195 25.42 5.04 -12.05
N PRO A 196 24.69 6.17 -12.09
CA PRO A 196 23.38 6.23 -12.73
C PRO A 196 23.41 5.65 -14.14
N SER A 197 22.42 4.83 -14.47
CA SER A 197 22.25 4.31 -15.83
C SER A 197 21.43 5.28 -16.68
N ALA A 198 21.63 5.25 -18.01
CA ALA A 198 20.82 6.09 -18.89
C ALA A 198 19.36 5.64 -18.90
N PHE A 199 18.44 6.58 -18.73
CA PHE A 199 17.02 6.34 -18.85
C PHE A 199 16.66 5.94 -20.29
N ARG A 200 16.08 4.76 -20.48
CA ARG A 200 15.63 4.26 -21.78
C ARG A 200 14.14 3.97 -21.75
N LEU A 201 13.34 4.90 -22.24
CA LEU A 201 11.88 4.74 -22.34
C LEU A 201 11.50 3.49 -23.17
N ALA A 202 12.30 3.18 -24.19
CA ALA A 202 12.11 1.99 -25.02
C ALA A 202 12.09 0.69 -24.19
N THR A 203 12.96 0.55 -23.22
CA THR A 203 13.04 -0.63 -22.34
C THR A 203 11.77 -0.78 -21.49
N ILE A 204 11.19 0.34 -21.03
CA ILE A 204 9.94 0.34 -20.25
C ILE A 204 8.77 -0.08 -21.16
N VAL A 205 8.68 0.50 -22.35
CA VAL A 205 7.62 0.17 -23.33
C VAL A 205 7.70 -1.31 -23.76
N GLU A 206 8.92 -1.81 -24.00
CA GLU A 206 9.14 -3.21 -24.33
C GLU A 206 8.74 -4.14 -23.18
N GLY A 207 9.08 -3.77 -21.94
CA GLY A 207 8.63 -4.46 -20.75
C GLY A 207 7.10 -4.50 -20.64
N PHE A 208 6.42 -3.39 -20.90
CA PHE A 208 4.94 -3.35 -20.91
C PHE A 208 4.37 -4.27 -21.98
N ARG A 209 4.91 -4.22 -23.22
CA ARG A 209 4.48 -5.13 -24.28
C ARG A 209 4.65 -6.60 -23.90
N SER A 210 5.78 -6.94 -23.29
CA SER A 210 6.06 -8.30 -22.81
C SER A 210 5.06 -8.77 -21.75
N VAL A 211 4.69 -7.91 -20.81
CA VAL A 211 3.72 -8.23 -19.74
C VAL A 211 2.31 -8.39 -20.31
N PHE A 212 1.87 -7.45 -21.16
CA PHE A 212 0.52 -7.48 -21.75
C PHE A 212 0.37 -8.50 -22.90
N ALA A 213 1.45 -9.11 -23.36
CA ALA A 213 1.40 -10.23 -24.28
C ALA A 213 0.81 -11.51 -23.64
N ASP A 214 0.90 -11.65 -22.30
CA ASP A 214 0.22 -12.73 -21.58
C ASP A 214 -1.25 -12.35 -21.32
N PRO A 215 -2.24 -13.14 -21.81
CA PRO A 215 -3.66 -12.82 -21.62
C PRO A 215 -4.08 -12.80 -20.15
N ARG A 216 -3.34 -13.47 -19.23
CA ARG A 216 -3.57 -13.44 -17.78
C ARG A 216 -3.33 -12.03 -17.19
N ALA A 217 -2.53 -11.19 -17.85
CA ALA A 217 -2.25 -9.84 -17.38
C ALA A 217 -3.53 -9.01 -17.17
N LYS A 218 -4.47 -9.09 -18.14
CA LYS A 218 -5.76 -8.40 -18.02
C LYS A 218 -6.55 -8.86 -16.80
N VAL A 219 -6.57 -10.16 -16.54
CA VAL A 219 -7.28 -10.72 -15.39
C VAL A 219 -6.61 -10.28 -14.08
N CYS A 220 -5.28 -10.41 -13.97
CA CYS A 220 -4.54 -10.02 -12.78
C CYS A 220 -4.72 -8.53 -12.44
N PHE A 221 -4.56 -7.65 -13.44
CA PHE A 221 -4.62 -6.20 -13.21
C PHE A 221 -6.05 -5.71 -12.97
N SER A 222 -7.06 -6.27 -13.65
CA SER A 222 -8.47 -5.95 -13.37
C SER A 222 -8.88 -6.45 -11.99
N ALA A 223 -8.47 -7.65 -11.60
CA ALA A 223 -8.77 -8.22 -10.29
C ALA A 223 -8.17 -7.39 -9.16
N VAL A 224 -6.89 -7.05 -9.25
CA VAL A 224 -6.22 -6.25 -8.22
C VAL A 224 -6.79 -4.82 -8.13
N PHE A 225 -7.21 -4.25 -9.26
CA PHE A 225 -7.88 -2.96 -9.28
C PHE A 225 -9.22 -3.02 -8.55
N VAL A 226 -10.09 -3.99 -8.89
CA VAL A 226 -11.42 -4.14 -8.32
C VAL A 226 -11.34 -4.47 -6.82
N GLU A 227 -10.46 -5.40 -6.41
CA GLU A 227 -10.27 -5.69 -4.98
C GLU A 227 -9.81 -4.44 -4.21
N ALA A 228 -8.90 -3.64 -4.78
CA ALA A 228 -8.42 -2.44 -4.13
C ALA A 228 -9.50 -1.34 -4.02
N VAL A 229 -10.38 -1.20 -5.05
CA VAL A 229 -11.53 -0.28 -4.99
C VAL A 229 -12.41 -0.60 -3.77
N PHE A 230 -12.79 -1.87 -3.60
CA PHE A 230 -13.79 -2.24 -2.60
C PHE A 230 -13.19 -2.61 -1.24
N ILE A 231 -11.92 -3.01 -1.18
CA ILE A 231 -11.27 -3.35 0.09
C ILE A 231 -10.52 -2.13 0.63
N GLN A 232 -9.56 -1.62 -0.12
CA GLN A 232 -8.70 -0.53 0.36
C GLN A 232 -9.38 0.84 0.31
N GLY A 233 -10.28 1.02 -0.65
CA GLY A 233 -11.05 2.26 -0.82
C GLY A 233 -12.10 2.52 0.25
N LEU A 234 -12.43 1.51 1.08
CA LEU A 234 -13.32 1.67 2.23
C LEU A 234 -12.67 2.43 3.39
N PHE A 235 -11.34 2.39 3.53
CA PHE A 235 -10.65 2.84 4.75
C PHE A 235 -10.91 4.31 5.12
N PRO A 236 -11.00 5.26 4.18
CA PRO A 236 -11.40 6.64 4.49
C PRO A 236 -12.78 6.79 5.13
N TYR A 237 -13.63 5.79 4.99
CA TYR A 237 -14.99 5.78 5.54
C TYR A 237 -15.10 5.03 6.88
N VAL A 238 -14.05 4.34 7.33
CA VAL A 238 -14.10 3.54 8.59
C VAL A 238 -14.49 4.40 9.78
N ALA A 239 -13.89 5.58 9.94
CA ALA A 239 -14.24 6.49 11.03
C ALA A 239 -15.70 6.97 10.94
N ILE A 240 -16.20 7.22 9.74
CA ILE A 240 -17.59 7.64 9.48
C ILE A 240 -18.58 6.51 9.87
N LEU A 241 -18.30 5.28 9.43
CA LEU A 241 -19.11 4.10 9.77
C LEU A 241 -19.09 3.82 11.29
N LEU A 242 -17.97 4.03 11.95
CA LEU A 242 -17.87 3.88 13.41
C LEU A 242 -18.68 4.95 14.16
N ILE A 243 -18.72 6.19 13.65
CA ILE A 243 -19.58 7.26 14.21
C ILE A 243 -21.05 6.86 14.10
N ALA A 244 -21.48 6.28 12.98
CA ALA A 244 -22.84 5.75 12.83
C ALA A 244 -23.13 4.60 13.81
N ALA A 245 -22.11 3.84 14.22
CA ALA A 245 -22.21 2.81 15.27
C ALA A 245 -22.03 3.34 16.71
N GLY A 246 -21.94 4.67 16.90
CA GLY A 246 -21.82 5.33 18.21
C GLY A 246 -20.39 5.52 18.72
N GLU A 247 -19.35 5.27 17.90
CA GLU A 247 -17.96 5.44 18.31
C GLU A 247 -17.31 6.64 17.56
N THR A 248 -16.93 7.66 18.31
CA THR A 248 -16.43 8.93 17.74
C THR A 248 -14.91 9.11 17.83
N ARG A 249 -14.21 8.24 18.56
CA ARG A 249 -12.77 8.36 18.77
C ARG A 249 -11.98 7.95 17.52
N ALA A 250 -11.09 8.83 17.06
CA ALA A 250 -10.21 8.56 15.92
C ALA A 250 -9.21 7.43 16.22
N SER A 251 -8.77 7.28 17.49
CA SER A 251 -7.91 6.19 17.93
C SER A 251 -8.56 4.82 17.71
N ILE A 252 -9.87 4.69 17.95
CA ILE A 252 -10.60 3.45 17.70
C ILE A 252 -10.69 3.17 16.20
N ALA A 253 -10.96 4.18 15.38
CA ALA A 253 -10.91 4.02 13.92
C ALA A 253 -9.51 3.56 13.46
N GLY A 254 -8.46 4.13 14.01
CA GLY A 254 -7.08 3.70 13.78
C GLY A 254 -6.82 2.24 14.19
N ILE A 255 -7.35 1.79 15.32
CA ILE A 255 -7.25 0.39 15.80
C ILE A 255 -8.00 -0.55 14.84
N VAL A 256 -9.21 -0.21 14.43
CA VAL A 256 -10.01 -1.02 13.48
C VAL A 256 -9.26 -1.15 12.14
N ILE A 257 -8.73 -0.05 11.62
CA ILE A 257 -7.92 -0.07 10.38
C ILE A 257 -6.66 -0.93 10.58
N ALA A 258 -5.97 -0.82 11.72
CA ALA A 258 -4.79 -1.63 12.00
C ALA A 258 -5.10 -3.13 12.14
N ALA A 259 -6.28 -3.48 12.62
CA ALA A 259 -6.71 -4.87 12.71
C ALA A 259 -6.74 -5.58 11.35
N PHE A 260 -7.06 -4.85 10.27
CA PHE A 260 -6.91 -5.37 8.91
C PHE A 260 -5.48 -5.85 8.63
N GLY A 261 -4.50 -5.09 9.07
CA GLY A 261 -3.12 -5.49 8.92
C GLY A 261 -2.70 -6.63 9.83
N LEU A 262 -3.30 -6.73 11.03
CA LEU A 262 -3.10 -7.90 11.88
C LEU A 262 -3.55 -9.19 11.16
N GLY A 263 -4.66 -9.12 10.39
CA GLY A 263 -5.07 -10.19 9.49
C GLY A 263 -3.98 -10.57 8.47
N GLY A 264 -3.28 -9.58 7.92
CA GLY A 264 -2.12 -9.79 7.04
C GLY A 264 -0.93 -10.46 7.73
N VAL A 265 -0.66 -10.12 8.99
CA VAL A 265 0.37 -10.78 9.79
C VAL A 265 0.01 -12.24 10.03
N VAL A 266 -1.23 -12.53 10.42
CA VAL A 266 -1.73 -13.90 10.62
C VAL A 266 -1.63 -14.70 9.31
N TYR A 267 -2.00 -14.09 8.18
CA TYR A 267 -1.81 -14.70 6.86
C TYR A 267 -0.33 -15.02 6.60
N SER A 268 0.57 -14.07 6.81
CA SER A 268 2.00 -14.24 6.56
C SER A 268 2.61 -15.40 7.36
N LEU A 269 2.15 -15.60 8.59
CA LEU A 269 2.58 -16.71 9.44
C LEU A 269 1.96 -18.06 9.00
N SER A 270 0.75 -18.05 8.45
CA SER A 270 0.01 -19.23 8.05
C SER A 270 0.24 -19.66 6.60
N VAL A 271 0.71 -18.75 5.72
CA VAL A 271 0.86 -19.02 4.28
C VAL A 271 1.72 -20.25 3.95
N PRO A 272 2.84 -20.58 4.64
CA PRO A 272 3.60 -21.79 4.32
C PRO A 272 2.79 -23.08 4.50
N VAL A 273 1.92 -23.10 5.53
CA VAL A 273 1.05 -24.26 5.80
C VAL A 273 -0.13 -24.31 4.83
N LEU A 274 -0.71 -23.14 4.51
CA LEU A 274 -1.84 -23.03 3.61
C LEU A 274 -1.48 -23.48 2.19
N VAL A 275 -0.39 -22.96 1.65
CA VAL A 275 0.09 -23.30 0.28
C VAL A 275 0.52 -24.78 0.17
N ALA A 276 1.02 -25.38 1.26
CA ALA A 276 1.40 -26.79 1.28
C ALA A 276 0.18 -27.73 1.27
N LYS A 277 -0.99 -27.29 1.75
CA LYS A 277 -2.16 -28.15 1.94
C LYS A 277 -3.34 -27.81 1.04
N ILE A 278 -3.39 -26.61 0.51
CA ILE A 278 -4.55 -26.08 -0.22
C ILE A 278 -4.10 -25.61 -1.60
N GLU A 279 -4.81 -26.04 -2.63
CA GLU A 279 -4.55 -25.60 -4.00
C GLU A 279 -4.76 -24.07 -4.12
N GLN A 280 -3.92 -23.42 -4.90
CA GLN A 280 -3.96 -21.96 -5.10
C GLN A 280 -5.33 -21.47 -5.57
N ARG A 281 -6.02 -22.26 -6.39
CA ARG A 281 -7.39 -21.97 -6.84
C ARG A 281 -8.37 -21.84 -5.67
N LEU A 282 -8.29 -22.77 -4.71
CA LEU A 282 -9.16 -22.75 -3.53
C LEU A 282 -8.78 -21.59 -2.59
N LEU A 283 -7.48 -21.24 -2.50
CA LEU A 283 -7.03 -20.07 -1.74
C LEU A 283 -7.63 -18.77 -2.27
N MET A 284 -7.75 -18.60 -3.60
CA MET A 284 -8.40 -17.42 -4.21
C MET A 284 -9.89 -17.37 -3.86
N ILE A 285 -10.60 -18.51 -3.93
CA ILE A 285 -12.02 -18.57 -3.58
C ILE A 285 -12.22 -18.26 -2.09
N LEU A 286 -11.45 -18.92 -1.21
CA LEU A 286 -11.52 -18.69 0.24
C LEU A 286 -11.22 -17.23 0.59
N GLY A 287 -10.15 -16.65 0.02
CA GLY A 287 -9.78 -15.27 0.25
C GLY A 287 -10.86 -14.29 -0.19
N GLY A 288 -11.36 -14.44 -1.42
CA GLY A 288 -12.45 -13.62 -1.93
C GLY A 288 -13.74 -13.78 -1.12
N SER A 289 -14.09 -15.00 -0.72
CA SER A 289 -15.29 -15.27 0.10
C SER A 289 -15.16 -14.68 1.51
N MET A 290 -14.02 -14.85 2.18
CA MET A 290 -13.78 -14.29 3.51
C MET A 290 -13.82 -12.75 3.48
N ALA A 291 -13.17 -12.14 2.49
CA ALA A 291 -13.19 -10.69 2.32
C ALA A 291 -14.61 -10.17 2.02
N ALA A 292 -15.35 -10.87 1.17
CA ALA A 292 -16.74 -10.52 0.86
C ALA A 292 -17.67 -10.64 2.08
N VAL A 293 -17.56 -11.72 2.85
CA VAL A 293 -18.35 -11.90 4.09
C VAL A 293 -17.98 -10.81 5.10
N ALA A 294 -16.70 -10.51 5.30
CA ALA A 294 -16.28 -9.45 6.19
C ALA A 294 -16.84 -8.08 5.75
N LEU A 295 -16.77 -7.77 4.45
CA LEU A 295 -17.32 -6.53 3.91
C LEU A 295 -18.85 -6.45 4.07
N ALA A 296 -19.56 -7.56 3.90
CA ALA A 296 -20.99 -7.63 4.18
C ALA A 296 -21.30 -7.46 5.67
N LEU A 297 -20.48 -8.01 6.58
CA LEU A 297 -20.64 -7.84 8.02
C LEU A 297 -20.44 -6.39 8.47
N ILE A 298 -19.56 -5.64 7.83
CA ILE A 298 -19.35 -4.21 8.11
C ILE A 298 -20.64 -3.41 7.92
N ALA A 299 -21.52 -3.81 7.00
CA ALA A 299 -22.81 -3.16 6.73
C ALA A 299 -23.82 -3.21 7.90
N PHE A 300 -23.59 -4.04 8.92
CA PHE A 300 -24.49 -4.20 10.06
C PHE A 300 -24.17 -3.27 11.25
N ASN A 301 -23.23 -2.36 11.12
CA ASN A 301 -22.88 -1.35 12.14
C ASN A 301 -22.65 -1.94 13.55
N PHE A 302 -22.00 -3.07 13.63
CA PHE A 302 -21.63 -3.68 14.92
C PHE A 302 -20.76 -2.74 15.77
N PRO A 303 -20.78 -2.88 17.11
CA PRO A 303 -19.87 -2.16 17.99
C PRO A 303 -18.40 -2.33 17.58
N TRP A 304 -17.58 -1.32 17.84
CA TRP A 304 -16.20 -1.25 17.34
C TRP A 304 -15.33 -2.47 17.64
N HIS A 305 -15.52 -3.14 18.79
CA HIS A 305 -14.76 -4.35 19.15
C HIS A 305 -15.09 -5.53 18.21
N ILE A 306 -16.34 -5.68 17.79
CA ILE A 306 -16.72 -6.68 16.76
C ILE A 306 -16.18 -6.24 15.41
N GLN A 307 -16.31 -4.96 15.05
CA GLN A 307 -15.73 -4.42 13.81
C GLN A 307 -14.22 -4.68 13.73
N THR A 308 -13.49 -4.57 14.85
CA THR A 308 -12.06 -4.89 14.90
C THR A 308 -11.76 -6.34 14.50
N ILE A 309 -12.57 -7.30 14.97
CA ILE A 309 -12.44 -8.72 14.58
C ILE A 309 -12.79 -8.90 13.11
N VAL A 310 -13.87 -8.26 12.65
CA VAL A 310 -14.28 -8.30 11.24
C VAL A 310 -13.20 -7.74 10.33
N PHE A 311 -12.55 -6.64 10.69
CA PHE A 311 -11.43 -6.06 9.93
C PHE A 311 -10.19 -6.95 9.94
N ALA A 312 -9.91 -7.70 11.02
CA ALA A 312 -8.83 -8.69 11.03
C ALA A 312 -9.14 -9.84 10.04
N LEU A 313 -10.36 -10.35 10.02
CA LEU A 313 -10.82 -11.35 9.03
C LEU A 313 -10.80 -10.79 7.61
N PHE A 314 -11.22 -9.54 7.44
CA PHE A 314 -11.18 -8.83 6.17
C PHE A 314 -9.76 -8.75 5.61
N GLY A 315 -8.80 -8.37 6.45
CA GLY A 315 -7.39 -8.35 6.09
C GLY A 315 -6.83 -9.73 5.75
N PHE A 316 -7.13 -10.76 6.54
CA PHE A 316 -6.71 -12.12 6.23
C PHE A 316 -7.24 -12.59 4.86
N GLY A 317 -8.54 -12.41 4.59
CA GLY A 317 -9.16 -12.74 3.31
C GLY A 317 -8.53 -11.96 2.13
N PHE A 318 -8.30 -10.67 2.32
CA PHE A 318 -7.60 -9.83 1.33
C PHE A 318 -6.22 -10.38 1.00
N TYR A 319 -5.36 -10.60 2.00
CA TYR A 319 -3.99 -11.05 1.75
C TYR A 319 -3.95 -12.45 1.14
N LEU A 320 -4.93 -13.30 1.43
CA LEU A 320 -5.06 -14.62 0.83
C LEU A 320 -5.38 -14.53 -0.68
N LEU A 321 -6.30 -13.65 -1.08
CA LEU A 321 -6.65 -13.39 -2.47
C LEU A 321 -5.52 -12.64 -3.19
N HIS A 322 -5.10 -11.49 -2.66
CA HIS A 322 -4.09 -10.61 -3.24
C HIS A 322 -2.74 -11.33 -3.42
N GLY A 323 -2.29 -12.06 -2.41
CA GLY A 323 -1.05 -12.84 -2.48
C GLY A 323 -1.11 -13.91 -3.56
N SER A 324 -2.26 -14.56 -3.74
CA SER A 324 -2.45 -15.54 -4.81
C SER A 324 -2.42 -14.90 -6.20
N ILE A 325 -3.02 -13.72 -6.38
CA ILE A 325 -2.94 -12.96 -7.65
C ILE A 325 -1.50 -12.52 -7.91
N GLN A 326 -0.79 -12.04 -6.89
CA GLN A 326 0.60 -11.56 -7.01
C GLN A 326 1.55 -12.66 -7.50
N VAL A 327 1.35 -13.92 -7.12
CA VAL A 327 2.13 -15.05 -7.65
C VAL A 327 1.99 -15.13 -9.17
N HIS A 328 0.77 -15.06 -9.71
CA HIS A 328 0.54 -15.07 -11.16
C HIS A 328 1.16 -13.86 -11.87
N VAL A 329 1.15 -12.69 -11.23
CA VAL A 329 1.80 -11.49 -11.78
C VAL A 329 3.30 -11.70 -11.99
N THR A 330 3.98 -12.39 -11.06
CA THR A 330 5.42 -12.67 -11.20
C THR A 330 5.76 -13.62 -12.35
N GLU A 331 4.76 -14.35 -12.87
CA GLU A 331 4.88 -15.30 -13.98
C GLU A 331 4.54 -14.71 -15.35
N LEU A 332 3.94 -13.49 -15.42
CA LEU A 332 3.48 -12.88 -16.66
C LEU A 332 4.62 -12.65 -17.65
N SER A 333 5.79 -12.27 -17.18
CA SER A 333 6.98 -12.06 -18.03
C SER A 333 8.25 -12.45 -17.27
N PRO A 334 8.93 -13.54 -17.66
CA PRO A 334 10.20 -13.93 -17.06
C PRO A 334 11.31 -12.88 -17.22
N THR A 335 11.27 -12.11 -18.31
CA THR A 335 12.28 -11.10 -18.65
C THR A 335 11.98 -9.72 -18.07
N ALA A 336 10.71 -9.42 -17.70
CA ALA A 336 10.27 -8.10 -17.24
C ALA A 336 9.50 -8.17 -15.89
N ARG A 337 9.94 -9.03 -14.95
CA ARG A 337 9.29 -9.23 -13.65
C ARG A 337 9.12 -7.94 -12.84
N GLY A 338 10.13 -7.05 -12.89
CA GLY A 338 10.06 -5.75 -12.22
C GLY A 338 8.97 -4.85 -12.80
N VAL A 339 8.78 -4.87 -14.13
CA VAL A 339 7.70 -4.13 -14.81
C VAL A 339 6.34 -4.72 -14.44
N ALA A 340 6.20 -6.04 -14.40
CA ALA A 340 4.96 -6.70 -13.98
C ALA A 340 4.58 -6.32 -12.54
N ALA A 341 5.55 -6.32 -11.61
CA ALA A 341 5.34 -5.92 -10.22
C ALA A 341 4.98 -4.43 -10.09
N SER A 342 5.62 -3.53 -10.85
CA SER A 342 5.29 -2.10 -10.82
C SER A 342 3.92 -1.79 -11.40
N LEU A 343 3.51 -2.50 -12.46
CA LEU A 343 2.15 -2.42 -13.00
C LEU A 343 1.12 -2.93 -12.01
N HIS A 344 1.38 -4.07 -11.35
CA HIS A 344 0.51 -4.58 -10.29
C HIS A 344 0.30 -3.54 -9.19
N SER A 345 1.38 -2.93 -8.70
CA SER A 345 1.30 -1.85 -7.70
C SER A 345 0.53 -0.64 -8.23
N CYS A 346 0.75 -0.24 -9.49
CA CYS A 346 0.03 0.86 -10.12
C CYS A 346 -1.48 0.61 -10.14
N PHE A 347 -1.92 -0.55 -10.64
CA PHE A 347 -3.35 -0.90 -10.67
C PHE A 347 -3.96 -1.04 -9.28
N PHE A 348 -3.20 -1.58 -8.30
CA PHE A 348 -3.61 -1.63 -6.91
C PHE A 348 -3.88 -0.24 -6.34
N TYR A 349 -2.92 0.69 -6.45
CA TYR A 349 -3.09 2.04 -5.91
C TYR A 349 -4.09 2.88 -6.71
N LEU A 350 -4.26 2.63 -8.02
CA LEU A 350 -5.34 3.23 -8.80
C LEU A 350 -6.72 2.77 -8.29
N GLY A 351 -6.88 1.48 -7.98
CA GLY A 351 -8.09 0.97 -7.36
C GLY A 351 -8.33 1.60 -6.00
N GLN A 352 -7.31 1.63 -5.14
CA GLN A 352 -7.38 2.29 -3.83
C GLN A 352 -7.78 3.77 -3.95
N ALA A 353 -7.24 4.49 -4.92
CA ALA A 353 -7.55 5.91 -5.15
C ALA A 353 -8.97 6.12 -5.69
N SER A 354 -9.48 5.19 -6.49
CA SER A 354 -10.84 5.26 -7.03
C SER A 354 -11.91 4.90 -5.98
N GLY A 355 -11.54 4.09 -5.00
CA GLY A 355 -12.45 3.59 -3.98
C GLY A 355 -13.21 4.66 -3.21
N PRO A 356 -12.57 5.70 -2.67
CA PRO A 356 -13.27 6.76 -1.95
C PRO A 356 -14.32 7.48 -2.82
N VAL A 357 -14.07 7.63 -4.11
CA VAL A 357 -15.04 8.20 -5.06
C VAL A 357 -16.24 7.26 -5.24
N VAL A 358 -15.96 5.95 -5.45
CA VAL A 358 -17.00 4.93 -5.63
C VAL A 358 -17.88 4.80 -4.38
N TYR A 359 -17.28 4.69 -3.20
CA TYR A 359 -17.99 4.63 -1.93
C TYR A 359 -18.76 5.92 -1.65
N GLY A 360 -18.15 7.09 -1.85
CA GLY A 360 -18.82 8.37 -1.66
C GLY A 360 -20.02 8.56 -2.55
N TYR A 361 -19.96 8.13 -3.81
CA TYR A 361 -21.10 8.13 -4.72
C TYR A 361 -22.16 7.12 -4.28
N GLY A 362 -21.76 5.89 -3.96
CA GLY A 362 -22.67 4.83 -3.53
C GLY A 362 -23.42 5.19 -2.25
N PHE A 363 -22.71 5.67 -1.23
CA PHE A 363 -23.30 6.08 0.06
C PHE A 363 -24.30 7.23 -0.11
N ALA A 364 -24.01 8.19 -1.00
CA ALA A 364 -24.90 9.32 -1.25
C ALA A 364 -26.19 8.95 -2.00
N HIS A 365 -26.16 7.94 -2.89
CA HIS A 365 -27.30 7.63 -3.77
C HIS A 365 -28.02 6.34 -3.42
N ALA A 366 -27.32 5.35 -2.89
CA ALA A 366 -27.88 4.04 -2.56
C ALA A 366 -27.88 3.74 -1.04
N GLY A 367 -27.12 4.51 -0.27
CA GLY A 367 -26.89 4.27 1.15
C GLY A 367 -25.72 3.33 1.43
N GLU A 368 -25.35 3.23 2.71
CA GLU A 368 -24.16 2.46 3.14
C GLU A 368 -24.31 0.96 2.90
N THR A 369 -25.41 0.37 3.39
CA THR A 369 -25.64 -1.08 3.32
C THR A 369 -25.66 -1.62 1.88
N PRO A 370 -26.43 -1.07 0.92
CA PRO A 370 -26.43 -1.57 -0.45
C PRO A 370 -25.06 -1.42 -1.11
N THR A 371 -24.35 -0.32 -0.86
CA THR A 371 -23.04 -0.07 -1.45
C THR A 371 -22.01 -1.10 -0.96
N LEU A 372 -22.00 -1.40 0.35
CA LEU A 372 -21.12 -2.40 0.95
C LEU A 372 -21.45 -3.81 0.42
N LEU A 373 -22.74 -4.15 0.29
CA LEU A 373 -23.15 -5.46 -0.25
C LEU A 373 -22.80 -5.63 -1.72
N VAL A 374 -22.91 -4.58 -2.54
CA VAL A 374 -22.44 -4.60 -3.93
C VAL A 374 -20.91 -4.80 -3.97
N GLY A 375 -20.17 -4.09 -3.13
CA GLY A 375 -18.73 -4.29 -2.98
C GLY A 375 -18.39 -5.72 -2.60
N ALA A 376 -19.10 -6.30 -1.63
CA ALA A 376 -18.94 -7.69 -1.21
C ALA A 376 -19.17 -8.67 -2.37
N ALA A 377 -20.25 -8.49 -3.14
CA ALA A 377 -20.55 -9.31 -4.31
C ALA A 377 -19.45 -9.23 -5.37
N LEU A 378 -18.92 -8.02 -5.62
CA LEU A 378 -17.83 -7.82 -6.60
C LEU A 378 -16.52 -8.45 -6.13
N VAL A 379 -16.15 -8.34 -4.86
CA VAL A 379 -14.96 -9.01 -4.29
C VAL A 379 -15.12 -10.55 -4.35
N LEU A 380 -16.30 -11.06 -4.06
CA LEU A 380 -16.62 -12.49 -4.20
C LEU A 380 -16.41 -12.94 -5.66
N MET A 381 -16.96 -12.19 -6.62
CA MET A 381 -16.80 -12.49 -8.05
C MET A 381 -15.34 -12.46 -8.48
N VAL A 382 -14.53 -11.53 -7.96
CA VAL A 382 -13.08 -11.50 -8.23
C VAL A 382 -12.41 -12.81 -7.78
N GLY A 383 -12.71 -13.30 -6.57
CA GLY A 383 -12.16 -14.57 -6.07
C GLY A 383 -12.48 -15.76 -7.00
N PHE A 384 -13.75 -15.90 -7.42
CA PHE A 384 -14.16 -16.95 -8.35
C PHE A 384 -13.62 -16.77 -9.76
N ALA A 385 -13.60 -15.54 -10.29
CA ALA A 385 -13.05 -15.24 -11.61
C ALA A 385 -11.55 -15.55 -11.68
N CYS A 386 -10.77 -15.15 -10.67
CA CYS A 386 -9.35 -15.47 -10.58
C CYS A 386 -9.13 -16.99 -10.50
N ALA A 387 -9.88 -17.69 -9.67
CA ALA A 387 -9.79 -19.15 -9.54
C ALA A 387 -10.12 -19.89 -10.84
N ARG A 388 -10.99 -19.33 -11.71
CA ARG A 388 -11.38 -19.91 -12.99
C ARG A 388 -10.41 -19.56 -14.12
N LEU A 389 -9.95 -18.31 -14.17
CA LEU A 389 -9.23 -17.75 -15.31
C LEU A 389 -7.70 -17.81 -15.15
N LEU A 390 -7.19 -17.77 -13.92
CA LEU A 390 -5.76 -17.86 -13.63
C LEU A 390 -5.38 -19.34 -13.41
N ARG A 391 -4.85 -19.95 -14.46
CA ARG A 391 -4.29 -21.31 -14.39
C ARG A 391 -2.78 -21.22 -14.49
N HIS A 392 -2.05 -22.02 -13.67
CA HIS A 392 -0.61 -22.17 -13.87
C HIS A 392 -0.34 -22.73 -15.27
N ARG A 393 0.66 -22.17 -15.95
CA ARG A 393 1.24 -22.87 -17.09
C ARG A 393 1.85 -24.16 -16.52
N HIS A 394 1.25 -25.29 -16.82
CA HIS A 394 1.99 -26.54 -16.72
C HIS A 394 3.24 -26.37 -17.58
N THR A 395 4.38 -26.25 -16.95
CA THR A 395 5.66 -26.55 -17.59
C THR A 395 5.55 -28.01 -18.02
N THR A 396 5.07 -28.22 -19.25
CA THR A 396 5.23 -29.50 -19.93
C THR A 396 6.72 -29.81 -19.86
N GLY A 397 7.03 -30.87 -19.14
CA GLY A 397 8.38 -31.28 -18.77
C GLY A 397 9.33 -31.29 -19.97
N ILE A 398 10.50 -30.76 -19.68
CA ILE A 398 11.72 -31.29 -20.26
C ILE A 398 12.43 -31.90 -19.06
N ILE A 399 12.31 -33.24 -18.98
CA ILE A 399 13.17 -34.12 -18.22
C ILE A 399 14.56 -34.05 -18.87
#